data_56f502e7fd6bd24c206b60c6ecc75967
#
_entry.id   56f502e7fd6bd24c206b60c6ecc75967
#
_cell.length_a   1.000
_cell.length_b   1.000
_cell.length_c   1.000
_cell.angle_alpha   90.00
_cell.angle_beta   90.00
_cell.angle_gamma   90.00
#
_symmetry.space_group_name_H-M   'P 1'
#
loop_
_entity.id
_entity.type
_entity.pdbx_description
1 polymer ?
#
loop_
_entity_poly.entity_id
_entity_poly.type
_entity_poly.pdbx_seq_one_letter_code
_entity_poly.pdbx_strand_id
1 'polypeptide(L)'
;KIKTSVSFLLVPVFDATQTNALETGKIKTLTYRNQDETISSEMLNDLYKEVRDKYNIKIEEKKLEPNFGGYYQKNKNLIVINNHSLKSTNSKIGTLFHELGHHLLHGQDNYKDIHLDTGQKEGERESVSYIISKFLDIEQKSELYLKSWDRNRVNMKEHLERIVKTSKEIFKTIDFKEVF
;
A
#
# COMPACT_ATOMS: atom_id res chain seq x y z
N LYS A 1 30.17 -15.81 15.79
CA LYS A 1 28.93 -14.98 15.70
C LYS A 1 29.33 -13.57 15.32
N ILE A 2 29.02 -13.17 14.09
CA ILE A 2 29.27 -11.81 13.60
C ILE A 2 28.14 -10.95 14.15
N LYS A 3 28.45 -10.02 15.05
CA LYS A 3 27.50 -8.98 15.48
C LYS A 3 27.44 -7.92 14.39
N THR A 4 26.41 -7.91 13.59
CA THR A 4 26.09 -6.79 12.70
C THR A 4 25.51 -5.66 13.54
N SER A 5 26.24 -4.58 13.72
CA SER A 5 25.72 -3.33 14.29
C SER A 5 25.06 -2.52 13.16
N VAL A 6 23.80 -2.16 13.32
CA VAL A 6 23.15 -1.20 12.43
C VAL A 6 23.54 0.18 12.93
N SER A 7 24.26 0.95 12.11
CA SER A 7 24.56 2.36 12.37
C SER A 7 23.65 3.24 11.52
N PHE A 8 23.13 4.31 12.11
CA PHE A 8 22.38 5.34 11.40
C PHE A 8 23.30 6.51 11.08
N LEU A 9 23.33 6.92 9.82
CA LEU A 9 24.00 8.12 9.38
C LEU A 9 22.97 9.26 9.37
N LEU A 10 23.23 10.33 10.12
CA LEU A 10 22.47 11.56 10.05
C LEU A 10 22.89 12.30 8.77
N VAL A 11 21.99 12.37 7.80
CA VAL A 11 22.18 13.15 6.58
C VAL A 11 21.23 14.34 6.60
N PRO A 12 21.69 15.57 6.31
CA PRO A 12 20.79 16.68 6.11
C PRO A 12 19.94 16.43 4.86
N VAL A 13 18.61 16.50 5.02
CA VAL A 13 17.66 16.44 3.91
C VAL A 13 17.01 17.80 3.76
N PHE A 14 16.88 18.26 2.52
CA PHE A 14 16.23 19.52 2.18
C PHE A 14 14.94 19.22 1.41
N ASP A 15 13.87 19.92 1.74
CA ASP A 15 12.69 19.94 0.89
C ASP A 15 13.03 20.61 -0.45
N ALA A 16 12.42 20.15 -1.55
CA ALA A 16 12.67 20.72 -2.88
C ALA A 16 12.41 22.23 -2.96
N THR A 17 11.45 22.72 -2.16
CA THR A 17 11.13 24.15 -2.06
C THR A 17 12.21 24.99 -1.37
N GLN A 18 13.11 24.36 -0.61
CA GLN A 18 14.27 25.01 0.03
C GLN A 18 15.48 25.09 -0.90
N THR A 19 15.33 24.67 -2.16
CA THR A 19 16.39 24.65 -3.17
C THR A 19 15.90 25.31 -4.46
N ASN A 20 16.80 25.66 -5.35
CA ASN A 20 16.44 26.14 -6.70
C ASN A 20 16.22 24.98 -7.70
N ALA A 21 16.08 23.75 -7.24
CA ALA A 21 16.00 22.57 -8.08
C ALA A 21 14.69 22.53 -8.90
N LEU A 22 13.60 23.08 -8.37
CA LEU A 22 12.33 23.26 -9.08
C LEU A 22 12.45 24.31 -10.18
N GLU A 23 13.04 25.46 -9.88
CA GLU A 23 13.22 26.56 -10.84
C GLU A 23 14.17 26.18 -11.97
N THR A 24 15.19 25.39 -11.67
CA THR A 24 16.17 24.92 -12.66
C THR A 24 15.74 23.69 -13.43
N GLY A 25 14.54 23.12 -13.14
CA GLY A 25 14.03 21.92 -13.79
C GLY A 25 14.82 20.65 -13.46
N LYS A 26 15.74 20.69 -12.47
CA LYS A 26 16.48 19.52 -12.00
C LYS A 26 15.59 18.50 -11.29
N ILE A 27 14.51 18.96 -10.70
CA ILE A 27 13.45 18.14 -10.12
C ILE A 27 12.16 18.50 -10.84
N LYS A 28 11.49 17.53 -11.42
CA LYS A 28 10.13 17.72 -11.92
C LYS A 28 9.20 17.73 -10.72
N THR A 29 8.39 18.77 -10.61
CA THR A 29 7.23 18.74 -9.71
C THR A 29 6.40 17.51 -10.06
N LEU A 30 6.15 16.65 -9.10
CA LEU A 30 5.05 15.72 -9.23
C LEU A 30 3.80 16.61 -9.34
N THR A 31 3.22 16.65 -10.53
CA THR A 31 1.91 17.27 -10.70
C THR A 31 0.95 16.40 -9.90
N TYR A 32 0.60 16.88 -8.69
CA TYR A 32 -0.51 16.31 -7.94
C TYR A 32 -1.73 16.41 -8.86
N ARG A 33 -2.36 15.28 -9.16
CA ARG A 33 -3.67 15.28 -9.77
C ARG A 33 -4.58 16.09 -8.84
N ASN A 34 -5.35 17.02 -9.40
CA ASN A 34 -6.36 17.73 -8.63
C ASN A 34 -7.23 16.69 -7.92
N GLN A 35 -7.53 16.93 -6.66
CA GLN A 35 -8.31 16.00 -5.80
C GLN A 35 -9.67 15.61 -6.40
N ASP A 36 -10.14 16.36 -7.42
CA ASP A 36 -11.39 16.12 -8.14
C ASP A 36 -11.27 15.12 -9.30
N GLU A 37 -10.06 14.73 -9.72
CA GLU A 37 -9.89 13.72 -10.76
C GLU A 37 -10.03 12.31 -10.17
N THR A 38 -11.22 11.79 -10.25
CA THR A 38 -11.50 10.38 -9.90
C THR A 38 -10.74 9.47 -10.87
N ILE A 39 -9.98 8.53 -10.35
CA ILE A 39 -9.34 7.49 -11.16
C ILE A 39 -10.43 6.75 -11.95
N SER A 40 -10.25 6.64 -13.26
CA SER A 40 -11.25 6.03 -14.14
C SER A 40 -11.36 4.52 -13.89
N SER A 41 -12.49 3.93 -14.27
CA SER A 41 -12.67 2.47 -14.22
C SER A 41 -11.70 1.74 -15.18
N GLU A 42 -11.27 2.40 -16.24
CA GLU A 42 -10.29 1.87 -17.18
C GLU A 42 -8.93 1.73 -16.52
N MET A 43 -8.44 2.80 -15.88
CA MET A 43 -7.19 2.77 -15.10
C MET A 43 -7.24 1.74 -13.97
N LEU A 44 -8.39 1.54 -13.32
CA LEU A 44 -8.57 0.48 -12.33
C LEU A 44 -8.40 -0.92 -12.95
N ASN A 45 -8.96 -1.15 -14.14
CA ASN A 45 -8.83 -2.41 -14.84
C ASN A 45 -7.38 -2.69 -15.27
N ASP A 46 -6.65 -1.66 -15.71
CA ASP A 46 -5.23 -1.76 -16.06
C ASP A 46 -4.40 -2.07 -14.80
N LEU A 47 -4.69 -1.43 -13.69
CA LEU A 47 -4.08 -1.76 -12.40
C LEU A 47 -4.36 -3.20 -11.97
N TYR A 48 -5.59 -3.69 -12.13
CA TYR A 48 -5.92 -5.08 -11.83
C TYR A 48 -5.14 -6.05 -12.72
N LYS A 49 -4.98 -5.73 -13.99
CA LYS A 49 -4.19 -6.52 -14.93
C LYS A 49 -2.73 -6.56 -14.51
N GLU A 50 -2.13 -5.41 -14.24
CA GLU A 50 -0.74 -5.28 -13.81
C GLU A 50 -0.48 -6.09 -12.52
N VAL A 51 -1.35 -5.95 -11.51
CA VAL A 51 -1.23 -6.72 -10.26
C VAL A 51 -1.39 -8.22 -10.48
N ARG A 52 -2.34 -8.65 -11.33
CA ARG A 52 -2.50 -10.08 -11.67
C ARG A 52 -1.25 -10.67 -12.31
N ASP A 53 -0.70 -9.95 -13.28
CA ASP A 53 0.43 -10.41 -14.07
C ASP A 53 1.72 -10.45 -13.24
N LYS A 54 1.98 -9.40 -12.46
CA LYS A 54 3.21 -9.29 -11.67
C LYS A 54 3.26 -10.19 -10.44
N TYR A 55 2.12 -10.40 -9.77
CA TYR A 55 2.06 -11.19 -8.54
C TYR A 55 1.46 -12.59 -8.73
N ASN A 56 1.08 -12.94 -9.97
CA ASN A 56 0.40 -14.21 -10.26
C ASN A 56 -0.78 -14.48 -9.30
N ILE A 57 -1.57 -13.45 -9.05
CA ILE A 57 -2.71 -13.47 -8.12
C ILE A 57 -4.00 -13.25 -8.90
N LYS A 58 -5.08 -13.92 -8.49
CA LYS A 58 -6.41 -13.70 -9.08
C LYS A 58 -7.08 -12.50 -8.44
N ILE A 59 -7.78 -11.69 -9.25
CA ILE A 59 -8.59 -10.58 -8.77
C ILE A 59 -9.98 -10.70 -9.38
N GLU A 60 -10.99 -10.71 -8.53
CA GLU A 60 -12.41 -10.76 -8.92
C GLU A 60 -13.18 -9.64 -8.23
N GLU A 61 -14.14 -9.05 -8.94
CA GLU A 61 -15.12 -8.17 -8.33
C GLU A 61 -16.40 -8.94 -8.02
N LYS A 62 -16.92 -8.76 -6.79
CA LYS A 62 -18.19 -9.36 -6.34
C LYS A 62 -18.99 -8.35 -5.55
N LYS A 63 -20.30 -8.38 -5.67
CA LYS A 63 -21.18 -7.59 -4.81
C LYS A 63 -21.19 -8.22 -3.42
N LEU A 64 -20.66 -7.47 -2.45
CA LEU A 64 -20.62 -7.82 -1.03
C LEU A 64 -21.48 -6.82 -0.25
N GLU A 65 -21.57 -7.00 1.07
CA GLU A 65 -22.22 -6.03 1.95
C GLU A 65 -21.56 -4.64 1.85
N PRO A 66 -22.33 -3.54 1.95
CA PRO A 66 -21.82 -2.18 1.72
C PRO A 66 -20.63 -1.81 2.57
N ASN A 67 -20.55 -2.29 3.82
CA ASN A 67 -19.48 -1.98 4.75
C ASN A 67 -18.20 -2.80 4.51
N PHE A 68 -18.24 -3.79 3.65
CA PHE A 68 -17.09 -4.62 3.31
C PHE A 68 -16.34 -4.02 2.12
N GLY A 69 -15.00 -3.95 2.19
CA GLY A 69 -14.14 -3.54 1.08
C GLY A 69 -13.85 -4.70 0.13
N GLY A 70 -13.41 -5.79 0.68
CA GLY A 70 -12.97 -7.00 -0.01
C GLY A 70 -12.34 -7.99 0.95
N TYR A 71 -11.70 -9.02 0.40
CA TYR A 71 -10.93 -9.98 1.19
C TYR A 71 -9.90 -10.72 0.34
N TYR A 72 -8.81 -11.15 0.99
CA TYR A 72 -7.82 -12.04 0.39
C TYR A 72 -8.08 -13.49 0.82
N GLN A 73 -8.11 -14.40 -0.14
CA GLN A 73 -8.31 -15.84 0.06
C GLN A 73 -7.02 -16.59 -0.26
N LYS A 74 -6.21 -16.87 0.77
CA LYS A 74 -4.87 -17.47 0.65
C LYS A 74 -4.87 -18.79 -0.13
N ASN A 75 -5.80 -19.72 0.19
CA ASN A 75 -5.87 -21.05 -0.42
C ASN A 75 -6.19 -21.03 -1.92
N LYS A 76 -6.76 -19.94 -2.43
CA LYS A 76 -7.10 -19.77 -3.85
C LYS A 76 -6.20 -18.74 -4.55
N ASN A 77 -5.29 -18.11 -3.82
CA ASN A 77 -4.51 -16.98 -4.28
C ASN A 77 -5.38 -15.93 -4.97
N LEU A 78 -6.45 -15.50 -4.27
CA LEU A 78 -7.53 -14.69 -4.83
C LEU A 78 -7.79 -13.46 -3.95
N ILE A 79 -7.80 -12.30 -4.56
CA ILE A 79 -8.35 -11.06 -4.00
C ILE A 79 -9.76 -10.87 -4.54
N VAL A 80 -10.72 -10.65 -3.65
CA VAL A 80 -12.08 -10.27 -4.02
C VAL A 80 -12.30 -8.83 -3.60
N ILE A 81 -12.71 -8.00 -4.56
CA ILE A 81 -13.03 -6.57 -4.36
C ILE A 81 -14.55 -6.40 -4.41
N ASN A 82 -15.06 -5.60 -3.49
CA ASN A 82 -16.49 -5.30 -3.46
C ASN A 82 -16.87 -4.32 -4.58
N ASN A 83 -17.77 -4.74 -5.47
CA ASN A 83 -18.31 -3.88 -6.53
C ASN A 83 -19.70 -3.32 -6.21
N HIS A 84 -20.06 -3.23 -4.92
CA HIS A 84 -21.30 -2.56 -4.53
C HIS A 84 -21.32 -1.13 -5.05
N SER A 85 -22.50 -0.63 -5.46
CA SER A 85 -22.69 0.70 -6.08
C SER A 85 -22.19 1.89 -5.23
N LEU A 86 -22.05 1.69 -3.92
CA LEU A 86 -21.49 2.70 -3.01
C LEU A 86 -19.96 2.72 -2.95
N LYS A 87 -19.27 1.83 -3.69
CA LYS A 87 -17.82 1.75 -3.72
C LYS A 87 -17.26 2.53 -4.91
N SER A 88 -16.55 3.60 -4.62
CA SER A 88 -15.82 4.37 -5.63
C SER A 88 -14.59 3.60 -6.13
N THR A 89 -14.07 3.99 -7.29
CA THR A 89 -12.80 3.49 -7.84
C THR A 89 -11.67 3.64 -6.84
N ASN A 90 -11.55 4.81 -6.21
CA ASN A 90 -10.56 5.08 -5.18
C ASN A 90 -10.67 4.11 -3.99
N SER A 91 -11.90 3.82 -3.54
CA SER A 91 -12.15 2.83 -2.47
C SER A 91 -11.71 1.42 -2.88
N LYS A 92 -11.95 1.03 -4.14
CA LYS A 92 -11.51 -0.27 -4.67
C LYS A 92 -9.99 -0.39 -4.75
N ILE A 93 -9.29 0.70 -5.12
CA ILE A 93 -7.82 0.74 -5.15
C ILE A 93 -7.26 0.59 -3.74
N GLY A 94 -7.79 1.32 -2.78
CA GLY A 94 -7.39 1.17 -1.38
C GLY A 94 -7.58 -0.25 -0.87
N THR A 95 -8.73 -0.86 -1.18
CA THR A 95 -8.99 -2.27 -0.85
C THR A 95 -8.00 -3.21 -1.55
N LEU A 96 -7.71 -2.99 -2.84
CA LEU A 96 -6.75 -3.81 -3.57
C LEU A 96 -5.39 -3.86 -2.87
N PHE A 97 -4.83 -2.71 -2.50
CA PHE A 97 -3.53 -2.65 -1.84
C PHE A 97 -3.56 -3.16 -0.41
N HIS A 98 -4.69 -3.04 0.29
CA HIS A 98 -4.89 -3.68 1.59
C HIS A 98 -4.82 -5.21 1.45
N GLU A 99 -5.56 -5.79 0.50
CA GLU A 99 -5.59 -7.24 0.28
C GLU A 99 -4.28 -7.76 -0.33
N LEU A 100 -3.61 -6.98 -1.17
CA LEU A 100 -2.26 -7.29 -1.65
C LEU A 100 -1.25 -7.28 -0.50
N GLY A 101 -1.41 -6.38 0.48
CA GLY A 101 -0.66 -6.39 1.72
C GLY A 101 -0.83 -7.70 2.51
N HIS A 102 -2.05 -8.27 2.54
CA HIS A 102 -2.29 -9.60 3.10
C HIS A 102 -1.45 -10.67 2.39
N HIS A 103 -1.45 -10.65 1.07
CA HIS A 103 -0.72 -11.61 0.26
C HIS A 103 0.80 -11.51 0.52
N LEU A 104 1.36 -10.32 0.47
CA LEU A 104 2.81 -10.10 0.54
C LEU A 104 3.38 -10.23 1.96
N LEU A 105 2.68 -9.72 2.97
CA LEU A 105 3.15 -9.71 4.36
C LEU A 105 2.81 -11.00 5.11
N HIS A 106 1.66 -11.62 4.82
CA HIS A 106 1.13 -12.72 5.64
C HIS A 106 0.72 -13.94 4.81
N GLY A 107 0.72 -13.83 3.50
CA GLY A 107 0.34 -14.90 2.57
C GLY A 107 1.49 -15.85 2.25
N GLN A 108 2.70 -15.34 2.19
CA GLN A 108 3.89 -16.09 1.81
C GLN A 108 4.59 -16.67 3.05
N ASP A 109 5.32 -17.75 2.85
CA ASP A 109 6.03 -18.47 3.92
C ASP A 109 7.21 -17.69 4.53
N ASN A 110 7.58 -16.55 3.93
CA ASN A 110 8.74 -15.75 4.30
C ASN A 110 8.69 -15.15 5.72
N TYR A 111 7.50 -15.18 6.37
CA TYR A 111 7.28 -14.58 7.69
C TYR A 111 6.61 -15.58 8.67
N LYS A 112 6.80 -16.90 8.46
CA LYS A 112 6.18 -17.94 9.29
C LYS A 112 6.54 -17.86 10.78
N ASP A 113 7.72 -17.32 11.10
CA ASP A 113 8.26 -17.29 12.47
C ASP A 113 7.84 -16.05 13.26
N ILE A 114 7.01 -15.17 12.68
CA ILE A 114 6.60 -13.95 13.34
C ILE A 114 5.20 -14.13 13.92
N HIS A 115 5.13 -14.23 15.23
CA HIS A 115 3.86 -14.30 15.96
C HIS A 115 3.24 -12.91 16.08
N LEU A 116 2.46 -12.50 15.06
CA LEU A 116 1.69 -11.28 15.08
C LEU A 116 0.24 -11.57 15.45
N ASP A 117 -0.32 -10.74 16.31
CA ASP A 117 -1.76 -10.75 16.54
C ASP A 117 -2.54 -10.17 15.33
N THR A 118 -3.85 -10.34 15.34
CA THR A 118 -4.70 -9.88 14.23
C THR A 118 -4.62 -8.36 14.05
N GLY A 119 -4.57 -7.59 15.14
CA GLY A 119 -4.47 -6.13 15.07
C GLY A 119 -3.16 -5.65 14.45
N GLN A 120 -2.05 -6.30 14.78
CA GLN A 120 -0.74 -6.02 14.20
C GLN A 120 -0.71 -6.30 12.70
N LYS A 121 -1.27 -7.42 12.28
CA LYS A 121 -1.40 -7.78 10.87
C LYS A 121 -2.28 -6.76 10.12
N GLU A 122 -3.41 -6.37 10.69
CA GLU A 122 -4.27 -5.34 10.10
C GLU A 122 -3.55 -4.00 9.97
N GLY A 123 -2.84 -3.58 11.01
CA GLY A 123 -2.07 -2.33 10.98
C GLY A 123 -0.99 -2.29 9.91
N GLU A 124 -0.23 -3.39 9.72
CA GLU A 124 0.79 -3.47 8.67
C GLU A 124 0.19 -3.30 7.27
N ARG A 125 -0.92 -4.01 7.00
CA ARG A 125 -1.61 -3.95 5.69
C ARG A 125 -2.20 -2.59 5.40
N GLU A 126 -2.88 -2.02 6.40
CA GLU A 126 -3.46 -0.69 6.30
C GLU A 126 -2.37 0.36 6.03
N SER A 127 -1.20 0.21 6.66
CA SER A 127 -0.06 1.09 6.42
C SER A 127 0.48 0.99 5.00
N VAL A 128 0.58 -0.22 4.44
CA VAL A 128 0.97 -0.41 3.02
C VAL A 128 -0.05 0.23 2.10
N SER A 129 -1.34 -0.06 2.30
CA SER A 129 -2.44 0.55 1.53
C SER A 129 -2.41 2.08 1.60
N TYR A 130 -2.21 2.63 2.79
CA TYR A 130 -2.12 4.07 3.00
C TYR A 130 -0.96 4.71 2.23
N ILE A 131 0.24 4.11 2.29
CA ILE A 131 1.42 4.62 1.57
C ILE A 131 1.17 4.67 0.07
N ILE A 132 0.64 3.58 -0.51
CA ILE A 132 0.35 3.53 -1.94
C ILE A 132 -0.77 4.49 -2.33
N SER A 133 -1.83 4.55 -1.53
CA SER A 133 -2.95 5.47 -1.79
C SER A 133 -2.53 6.93 -1.73
N LYS A 134 -1.68 7.30 -0.77
CA LYS A 134 -1.12 8.66 -0.69
C LYS A 134 -0.23 8.99 -1.90
N PHE A 135 0.53 8.03 -2.40
CA PHE A 135 1.29 8.21 -3.64
C PHE A 135 0.38 8.49 -4.85
N LEU A 136 -0.79 7.84 -4.89
CA LEU A 136 -1.80 8.01 -5.94
C LEU A 136 -2.75 9.20 -5.70
N ASP A 137 -2.50 10.00 -4.66
CA ASP A 137 -3.36 11.10 -4.20
C ASP A 137 -4.80 10.67 -3.88
N ILE A 138 -4.93 9.46 -3.34
CA ILE A 138 -6.21 8.91 -2.87
C ILE A 138 -6.33 9.16 -1.37
N GLU A 139 -7.38 9.85 -0.95
CA GLU A 139 -7.72 9.98 0.46
C GLU A 139 -8.23 8.66 1.04
N GLN A 140 -7.60 8.22 2.13
CA GLN A 140 -8.06 7.10 2.94
C GLN A 140 -8.28 7.55 4.39
N LYS A 141 -9.35 7.05 5.01
CA LYS A 141 -9.65 7.31 6.43
C LYS A 141 -8.80 6.43 7.38
N SER A 142 -7.61 6.07 6.96
CA SER A 142 -6.72 5.12 7.68
C SER A 142 -6.12 5.67 8.97
N GLU A 143 -6.20 6.99 9.21
CA GLU A 143 -5.62 7.63 10.40
C GLU A 143 -6.17 7.06 11.71
N LEU A 144 -7.41 6.55 11.71
CA LEU A 144 -8.04 5.95 12.88
C LEU A 144 -7.41 4.59 13.24
N TYR A 145 -6.93 3.85 12.25
CA TYR A 145 -6.29 2.54 12.45
C TYR A 145 -4.85 2.70 12.94
N LEU A 146 -4.11 3.70 12.46
CA LEU A 146 -2.75 3.98 12.92
C LEU A 146 -2.70 4.38 14.40
N LYS A 147 -3.75 5.03 14.92
CA LYS A 147 -3.89 5.34 16.36
C LYS A 147 -4.07 4.11 17.25
N SER A 148 -4.53 2.98 16.72
CA SER A 148 -4.68 1.75 17.50
C SER A 148 -3.34 1.07 17.81
N TRP A 149 -2.28 1.39 17.08
CA TRP A 149 -0.93 0.87 17.29
C TRP A 149 -0.25 1.41 18.55
N ASP A 150 -0.69 2.56 19.03
CA ASP A 150 -0.10 3.24 20.20
C ASP A 150 -0.36 2.50 21.52
N ARG A 151 -1.26 1.54 21.54
CA ARG A 151 -1.66 0.83 22.77
C ARG A 151 -0.77 -0.35 23.14
N ASN A 152 -0.06 -0.94 22.21
CA ASN A 152 0.86 -2.05 22.47
C ASN A 152 2.27 -1.66 22.01
N ARG A 153 3.18 -1.41 22.95
CA ARG A 153 4.60 -1.11 22.73
C ARG A 153 5.36 -2.28 22.09
N VAL A 154 4.83 -2.83 21.02
CA VAL A 154 5.45 -3.90 20.26
C VAL A 154 6.47 -3.28 19.31
N ASN A 155 7.51 -4.00 19.00
CA ASN A 155 8.70 -3.64 18.23
C ASN A 155 8.37 -2.87 16.93
N MET A 156 7.95 -1.60 17.09
CA MET A 156 7.53 -0.68 16.00
C MET A 156 8.54 -0.67 14.85
N LYS A 157 9.83 -0.84 15.17
CA LYS A 157 10.89 -0.85 14.18
C LYS A 157 10.76 -2.01 13.19
N GLU A 158 10.47 -3.21 13.66
CA GLU A 158 10.32 -4.39 12.78
C GLU A 158 9.08 -4.28 11.89
N HIS A 159 7.99 -3.74 12.44
CA HIS A 159 6.79 -3.45 11.65
C HIS A 159 7.08 -2.45 10.53
N LEU A 160 7.74 -1.34 10.85
CA LEU A 160 8.11 -0.32 9.88
C LEU A 160 9.04 -0.85 8.79
N GLU A 161 10.02 -1.68 9.15
CA GLU A 161 10.92 -2.32 8.18
C GLU A 161 10.15 -3.18 7.18
N ARG A 162 9.18 -3.99 7.64
CA ARG A 162 8.34 -4.82 6.76
C ARG A 162 7.43 -3.97 5.88
N ILE A 163 6.75 -2.98 6.46
CA ILE A 163 5.86 -2.06 5.72
C ILE A 163 6.64 -1.35 4.61
N VAL A 164 7.78 -0.75 4.95
CA VAL A 164 8.61 -0.02 3.99
C VAL A 164 9.18 -0.94 2.90
N LYS A 165 9.63 -2.14 3.28
CA LYS A 165 10.13 -3.14 2.33
C LYS A 165 9.03 -3.53 1.34
N THR A 166 7.85 -3.86 1.83
CA THR A 166 6.70 -4.27 1.00
C THR A 166 6.21 -3.13 0.11
N SER A 167 6.10 -1.92 0.64
CA SER A 167 5.72 -0.76 -0.18
C SER A 167 6.74 -0.48 -1.29
N LYS A 168 8.04 -0.56 -0.99
CA LYS A 168 9.10 -0.43 -2.00
C LYS A 168 9.05 -1.53 -3.06
N GLU A 169 8.72 -2.76 -2.67
CA GLU A 169 8.52 -3.87 -3.60
C GLU A 169 7.38 -3.56 -4.56
N ILE A 170 6.23 -3.10 -4.05
CA ILE A 170 5.08 -2.71 -4.87
C ILE A 170 5.46 -1.60 -5.85
N PHE A 171 6.14 -0.54 -5.39
CA PHE A 171 6.58 0.56 -6.26
C PHE A 171 7.58 0.16 -7.34
N LYS A 172 8.36 -0.90 -7.12
CA LYS A 172 9.30 -1.42 -8.12
C LYS A 172 8.65 -2.38 -9.10
N THR A 173 7.62 -3.08 -8.66
CA THR A 173 6.99 -4.17 -9.42
C THR A 173 5.88 -3.66 -10.32
N ILE A 174 5.08 -2.69 -9.84
CA ILE A 174 3.98 -2.10 -10.60
C ILE A 174 4.47 -0.83 -11.30
N ASP A 175 4.28 -0.77 -12.61
CA ASP A 175 4.54 0.46 -13.38
C ASP A 175 3.37 1.43 -13.27
N PHE A 176 3.36 2.22 -12.20
CA PHE A 176 2.32 3.21 -11.97
C PHE A 176 2.27 4.32 -13.05
N LYS A 177 3.34 4.54 -13.81
CA LYS A 177 3.35 5.54 -14.89
C LYS A 177 2.65 5.04 -16.15
N GLU A 178 2.66 3.73 -16.36
CA GLU A 178 1.95 3.13 -17.48
C GLU A 178 0.46 2.95 -17.17
N VAL A 179 0.13 2.75 -15.88
CA VAL A 179 -1.26 2.54 -15.42
C VAL A 179 -2.02 3.86 -15.24
N PHE A 180 -1.37 4.93 -14.79
CA PHE A 180 -1.95 6.23 -14.44
C PHE A 180 -1.30 7.38 -15.22
#